data_82f84283d6cf44ba375da33d3da8f934
#
_entry.id   82f84283d6cf44ba375da33d3da8f934
#
_cell.length_a   1.000
_cell.length_b   1.000
_cell.length_c   1.000
_cell.angle_alpha   90.00
_cell.angle_beta   90.00
_cell.angle_gamma   90.00
#
_symmetry.space_group_name_H-M   'P 1'
#
loop_
_entity.id
_entity.type
_entity.pdbx_description
1 polymer ?
#
loop_
_entity_poly.entity_id
_entity_poly.type
_entity_poly.pdbx_seq_one_letter_code
_entity_poly.pdbx_strand_id
1 'polypeptide(L)'
;IIRFQLCWWSCVLFAKTDYYYTGPFFMACFIFFHLWKVSKKNFEIKLILIFSILGTVIDSLIMQTKILSYEGLYSSALPIAPLWITAMWCGFAATVNHSMSWLDKKWFLSVILGAVFGPLSYITAAKFEAISLSSDITIVVVVLAVVWGLSMPLIFWVNGKIKI
;
A
#
# COMPACT_ATOMS: atom_id res chain seq x y z
N ILE A 1 -2.10 -10.36 9.80
CA ILE A 1 -2.17 -10.56 8.34
C ILE A 1 -3.63 -10.68 7.87
N ILE A 2 -4.44 -11.63 8.38
CA ILE A 2 -5.81 -11.90 7.89
C ILE A 2 -6.68 -10.64 7.88
N ARG A 3 -6.71 -9.86 8.97
CA ARG A 3 -7.51 -8.63 9.04
C ARG A 3 -7.11 -7.60 7.99
N PHE A 4 -5.81 -7.39 7.80
CA PHE A 4 -5.31 -6.52 6.73
C PHE A 4 -5.73 -7.03 5.36
N GLN A 5 -5.63 -8.34 5.12
CA GLN A 5 -6.01 -8.94 3.84
C GLN A 5 -7.50 -8.74 3.52
N LEU A 6 -8.39 -8.86 4.52
CA LEU A 6 -9.81 -8.56 4.33
C LEU A 6 -10.07 -7.09 3.96
N CYS A 7 -9.36 -6.16 4.62
CA CYS A 7 -9.45 -4.73 4.28
C CYS A 7 -8.88 -4.45 2.87
N TRP A 8 -7.79 -5.13 2.49
CA TRP A 8 -7.22 -5.05 1.14
C TRP A 8 -8.24 -5.47 0.08
N TRP A 9 -8.91 -6.62 0.28
CA TRP A 9 -9.97 -7.09 -0.62
C TRP A 9 -11.13 -6.10 -0.68
N SER A 10 -11.53 -5.52 0.46
CA SER A 10 -12.57 -4.48 0.46
C SER A 10 -12.15 -3.26 -0.37
N CYS A 11 -10.90 -2.80 -0.26
CA CYS A 11 -10.41 -1.70 -1.08
C CYS A 11 -10.50 -2.02 -2.58
N VAL A 12 -10.02 -3.20 -2.99
CA VAL A 12 -9.99 -3.61 -4.40
C VAL A 12 -11.39 -3.84 -4.98
N LEU A 13 -12.25 -4.57 -4.27
CA LEU A 13 -13.57 -4.95 -4.79
C LEU A 13 -14.54 -3.77 -4.90
N PHE A 14 -14.38 -2.76 -4.05
CA PHE A 14 -15.26 -1.59 -4.07
C PHE A 14 -14.69 -0.41 -4.87
N ALA A 15 -13.43 -0.45 -5.31
CA ALA A 15 -12.76 0.68 -5.99
C ALA A 15 -13.54 1.22 -7.22
N LYS A 16 -14.14 0.32 -8.02
CA LYS A 16 -14.88 0.64 -9.25
C LYS A 16 -16.38 0.89 -9.00
N THR A 17 -16.87 0.72 -7.78
CA THR A 17 -18.30 0.87 -7.46
C THR A 17 -18.63 2.26 -6.95
N ASP A 18 -19.92 2.62 -6.89
CA ASP A 18 -20.38 3.85 -6.24
C ASP A 18 -20.04 3.90 -4.74
N TYR A 19 -19.67 2.76 -4.16
CA TYR A 19 -19.31 2.59 -2.76
C TYR A 19 -17.78 2.54 -2.53
N TYR A 20 -16.98 3.23 -3.35
CA TYR A 20 -15.51 3.19 -3.30
C TYR A 20 -14.89 3.65 -1.96
N TYR A 21 -15.64 4.30 -1.07
CA TYR A 21 -15.21 4.62 0.28
C TYR A 21 -15.33 3.45 1.28
N THR A 22 -16.00 2.36 0.92
CA THR A 22 -16.19 1.19 1.79
C THR A 22 -14.87 0.56 2.20
N GLY A 23 -13.93 0.38 1.26
CA GLY A 23 -12.60 -0.13 1.55
C GLY A 23 -11.82 0.74 2.54
N PRO A 24 -11.66 2.05 2.27
CA PRO A 24 -11.08 3.01 3.23
C PRO A 24 -11.74 2.98 4.61
N PHE A 25 -13.06 2.86 4.69
CA PHE A 25 -13.77 2.76 5.95
C PHE A 25 -13.37 1.51 6.76
N PHE A 26 -13.36 0.33 6.15
CA PHE A 26 -12.92 -0.90 6.83
C PHE A 26 -11.45 -0.82 7.24
N MET A 27 -10.60 -0.21 6.41
CA MET A 27 -9.19 0.01 6.76
C MET A 27 -9.04 0.96 7.95
N ALA A 28 -9.84 2.03 8.01
CA ALA A 28 -9.86 2.94 9.16
C ALA A 28 -10.28 2.21 10.45
N CYS A 29 -11.31 1.37 10.39
CA CYS A 29 -11.69 0.51 11.50
C CYS A 29 -10.55 -0.42 11.93
N PHE A 30 -9.86 -1.06 10.98
CA PHE A 30 -8.70 -1.91 11.26
C PHE A 30 -7.59 -1.13 11.98
N ILE A 31 -7.24 0.08 11.49
CA ILE A 31 -6.21 0.93 12.09
C ILE A 31 -6.62 1.40 13.49
N PHE A 32 -7.90 1.76 13.68
CA PHE A 32 -8.41 2.13 15.00
C PHE A 32 -8.24 1.00 16.01
N PHE A 33 -8.66 -0.22 15.68
CA PHE A 33 -8.47 -1.39 16.54
C PHE A 33 -7.01 -1.74 16.75
N HIS A 34 -6.17 -1.56 15.73
CA HIS A 34 -4.73 -1.77 15.84
C HIS A 34 -4.11 -0.82 16.86
N LEU A 35 -4.38 0.48 16.73
CA LEU A 35 -3.87 1.52 17.62
C LEU A 35 -4.45 1.41 19.04
N TRP A 36 -5.65 0.88 19.19
CA TRP A 36 -6.24 0.62 20.51
C TRP A 36 -5.46 -0.45 21.27
N LYS A 37 -4.99 -1.49 20.57
CA LYS A 37 -4.30 -2.64 21.20
C LYS A 37 -2.80 -2.45 21.38
N VAL A 38 -2.18 -1.58 20.60
CA VAL A 38 -0.72 -1.42 20.61
C VAL A 38 -0.27 -0.54 21.78
N SER A 39 0.84 -0.92 22.43
CA SER A 39 1.36 -0.17 23.58
C SER A 39 2.08 1.12 23.19
N LYS A 40 2.82 1.12 22.07
CA LYS A 40 3.61 2.26 21.59
C LYS A 40 2.86 3.05 20.49
N LYS A 41 1.69 3.61 20.84
CA LYS A 41 0.79 4.29 19.90
C LYS A 41 1.45 5.40 19.07
N ASN A 42 2.18 6.29 19.73
CA ASN A 42 2.81 7.43 19.05
C ASN A 42 3.82 7.00 17.98
N PHE A 43 4.53 5.90 18.24
CA PHE A 43 5.45 5.32 17.28
C PHE A 43 4.70 4.73 16.08
N GLU A 44 3.67 3.93 16.31
CA GLU A 44 2.85 3.34 15.24
C GLU A 44 2.14 4.41 14.40
N ILE A 45 1.60 5.46 15.03
CA ILE A 45 0.99 6.60 14.32
C ILE A 45 2.01 7.28 13.41
N LYS A 46 3.22 7.57 13.90
CA LYS A 46 4.27 8.19 13.07
C LYS A 46 4.61 7.31 11.86
N LEU A 47 4.76 6.01 12.07
CA LEU A 47 5.06 5.06 11.01
C LEU A 47 3.95 5.04 9.96
N ILE A 48 2.70 4.92 10.40
CA ILE A 48 1.52 4.90 9.52
C ILE A 48 1.45 6.22 8.71
N LEU A 49 1.60 7.38 9.35
CA LEU A 49 1.55 8.68 8.67
C LEU A 49 2.67 8.83 7.64
N ILE A 50 3.90 8.49 7.98
CA ILE A 50 5.04 8.59 7.04
C ILE A 50 4.78 7.73 5.81
N PHE A 51 4.38 6.47 6.00
CA PHE A 51 4.20 5.57 4.86
C PHE A 51 2.90 5.77 4.09
N SER A 52 1.85 6.30 4.71
CA SER A 52 0.66 6.73 3.97
C SER A 52 0.98 7.88 3.00
N ILE A 53 1.76 8.86 3.45
CA ILE A 53 2.16 10.00 2.61
C ILE A 53 3.12 9.52 1.51
N LEU A 54 4.21 8.85 1.88
CA LEU A 54 5.20 8.37 0.92
C LEU A 54 4.57 7.44 -0.13
N GLY A 55 3.77 6.49 0.31
CA GLY A 55 3.12 5.54 -0.59
C GLY A 55 2.12 6.22 -1.52
N THR A 56 1.31 7.15 -1.02
CA THR A 56 0.40 7.93 -1.88
C THR A 56 1.16 8.74 -2.92
N VAL A 57 2.30 9.35 -2.55
CA VAL A 57 3.16 10.07 -3.49
C VAL A 57 3.73 9.13 -4.54
N ILE A 58 4.26 7.97 -4.14
CA ILE A 58 4.82 6.97 -5.06
C ILE A 58 3.75 6.54 -6.07
N ASP A 59 2.57 6.14 -5.62
CA ASP A 59 1.49 5.69 -6.50
C ASP A 59 0.97 6.81 -7.39
N SER A 60 0.91 8.03 -6.90
CA SER A 60 0.55 9.21 -7.71
C SER A 60 1.57 9.47 -8.81
N LEU A 61 2.87 9.32 -8.52
CA LEU A 61 3.92 9.45 -9.53
C LEU A 61 3.85 8.35 -10.58
N ILE A 62 3.62 7.09 -10.19
CA ILE A 62 3.43 5.98 -11.13
C ILE A 62 2.22 6.25 -12.03
N MET A 63 1.10 6.69 -11.46
CA MET A 63 -0.11 7.03 -12.23
C MET A 63 0.17 8.12 -13.28
N GLN A 64 0.97 9.13 -12.95
CA GLN A 64 1.34 10.20 -13.89
C GLN A 64 2.18 9.70 -15.06
N THR A 65 2.90 8.60 -14.92
CA THR A 65 3.63 7.97 -16.05
C THR A 65 2.71 7.26 -17.04
N LYS A 66 1.40 7.16 -16.74
CA LYS A 66 0.40 6.42 -17.52
C LYS A 66 0.67 4.91 -17.64
N ILE A 67 1.56 4.36 -16.84
CA ILE A 67 1.82 2.91 -16.76
C ILE A 67 0.61 2.19 -16.15
N LEU A 68 -0.08 2.87 -15.24
CA LEU A 68 -1.34 2.40 -14.65
C LEU A 68 -2.26 3.57 -14.31
N SER A 69 -3.54 3.27 -14.16
CA SER A 69 -4.54 4.20 -13.64
C SER A 69 -5.41 3.50 -12.60
N TYR A 70 -5.98 4.28 -11.68
CA TYR A 70 -6.80 3.78 -10.58
C TYR A 70 -8.27 4.16 -10.79
N GLU A 71 -9.18 3.29 -10.38
CA GLU A 71 -10.59 3.61 -10.20
C GLU A 71 -10.81 4.34 -8.85
N GLY A 72 -11.95 5.00 -8.69
CA GLY A 72 -12.31 5.72 -7.45
C GLY A 72 -11.48 6.98 -7.20
N LEU A 73 -11.03 7.67 -8.25
CA LEU A 73 -10.32 8.94 -8.15
C LEU A 73 -11.21 10.03 -7.55
N TYR A 74 -10.62 10.97 -6.80
CA TYR A 74 -11.32 12.15 -6.27
C TYR A 74 -11.87 13.04 -7.39
N SER A 75 -11.10 13.19 -8.45
CA SER A 75 -11.42 13.95 -9.66
C SER A 75 -10.46 13.56 -10.77
N SER A 76 -10.93 13.55 -12.00
CA SER A 76 -10.07 13.29 -13.18
C SER A 76 -8.98 14.36 -13.38
N ALA A 77 -9.15 15.55 -12.78
CA ALA A 77 -8.19 16.65 -12.86
C ALA A 77 -7.07 16.59 -11.83
N LEU A 78 -7.24 15.81 -10.73
CA LEU A 78 -6.25 15.72 -9.66
C LEU A 78 -5.28 14.55 -9.91
N PRO A 79 -3.98 14.81 -10.08
CA PRO A 79 -2.98 13.77 -10.32
C PRO A 79 -2.56 13.06 -9.03
N ILE A 80 -3.53 12.69 -8.18
CA ILE A 80 -3.32 12.08 -6.87
C ILE A 80 -4.02 10.71 -6.84
N ALA A 81 -3.31 9.71 -6.36
CA ALA A 81 -3.86 8.36 -6.16
C ALA A 81 -5.10 8.40 -5.24
N PRO A 82 -6.11 7.55 -5.47
CA PRO A 82 -7.37 7.57 -4.74
C PRO A 82 -7.20 7.19 -3.25
N LEU A 83 -8.19 7.55 -2.44
CA LEU A 83 -8.16 7.34 -0.99
C LEU A 83 -7.91 5.88 -0.59
N TRP A 84 -8.42 4.91 -1.37
CA TRP A 84 -8.22 3.50 -1.05
C TRP A 84 -6.76 3.06 -1.19
N ILE A 85 -5.96 3.69 -2.06
CA ILE A 85 -4.50 3.48 -2.12
C ILE A 85 -3.83 4.03 -0.85
N THR A 86 -4.16 5.24 -0.44
CA THR A 86 -3.67 5.81 0.83
C THR A 86 -4.03 4.91 2.01
N ALA A 87 -5.27 4.44 2.09
CA ALA A 87 -5.73 3.53 3.13
C ALA A 87 -4.94 2.21 3.12
N MET A 88 -4.62 1.65 1.94
CA MET A 88 -3.78 0.45 1.83
C MET A 88 -2.38 0.66 2.37
N TRP A 89 -1.74 1.80 2.10
CA TRP A 89 -0.44 2.14 2.66
C TRP A 89 -0.49 2.27 4.19
N CYS A 90 -1.57 2.88 4.74
CA CYS A 90 -1.79 2.93 6.19
C CYS A 90 -1.88 1.52 6.80
N GLY A 91 -2.70 0.67 6.21
CA GLY A 91 -2.87 -0.72 6.67
C GLY A 91 -1.59 -1.53 6.54
N PHE A 92 -0.84 -1.37 5.45
CA PHE A 92 0.43 -2.03 5.24
C PHE A 92 1.46 -1.61 6.31
N ALA A 93 1.61 -0.31 6.57
CA ALA A 93 2.49 0.22 7.61
C ALA A 93 2.16 -0.37 8.99
N ALA A 94 0.88 -0.50 9.33
CA ALA A 94 0.44 -1.13 10.57
C ALA A 94 0.82 -2.62 10.71
N THR A 95 1.22 -3.29 9.63
CA THR A 95 1.68 -4.69 9.68
C THR A 95 3.18 -4.84 9.95
N VAL A 96 3.98 -3.80 9.73
CA VAL A 96 5.45 -3.84 9.74
C VAL A 96 6.02 -4.36 11.05
N ASN A 97 5.56 -3.82 12.18
CA ASN A 97 6.06 -4.21 13.51
C ASN A 97 5.38 -5.45 14.09
N HIS A 98 4.45 -6.04 13.37
CA HIS A 98 3.64 -7.16 13.83
C HIS A 98 3.85 -8.39 12.95
N SER A 99 2.99 -8.59 11.97
CA SER A 99 3.04 -9.77 11.12
C SER A 99 4.24 -9.81 10.15
N MET A 100 4.90 -8.67 9.92
CA MET A 100 6.11 -8.56 9.09
C MET A 100 7.40 -8.36 9.88
N SER A 101 7.34 -8.31 11.23
CA SER A 101 8.50 -8.07 12.09
C SER A 101 9.64 -9.09 11.91
N TRP A 102 9.31 -10.30 11.49
CA TRP A 102 10.28 -11.35 11.16
C TRP A 102 11.20 -11.00 9.97
N LEU A 103 10.83 -9.98 9.16
CA LEU A 103 11.58 -9.50 8.01
C LEU A 103 12.58 -8.38 8.39
N ASP A 104 12.50 -7.87 9.63
CA ASP A 104 13.40 -6.83 10.11
C ASP A 104 14.87 -7.27 9.95
N LYS A 105 15.72 -6.35 9.43
CA LYS A 105 17.15 -6.57 9.10
C LYS A 105 17.43 -7.61 8.01
N LYS A 106 16.42 -8.25 7.42
CA LYS A 106 16.60 -9.18 6.30
C LYS A 106 16.48 -8.46 4.96
N TRP A 107 17.42 -7.54 4.70
CA TRP A 107 17.38 -6.61 3.57
C TRP A 107 17.17 -7.29 2.22
N PHE A 108 17.96 -8.32 1.93
CA PHE A 108 17.88 -9.05 0.66
C PHE A 108 16.51 -9.73 0.48
N LEU A 109 16.01 -10.35 1.53
CA LEU A 109 14.69 -10.99 1.50
C LEU A 109 13.56 -9.97 1.35
N SER A 110 13.69 -8.79 1.98
CA SER A 110 12.75 -7.68 1.83
C SER A 110 12.68 -7.20 0.39
N VAL A 111 13.83 -7.04 -0.29
CA VAL A 111 13.90 -6.67 -1.71
C VAL A 111 13.17 -7.71 -2.57
N ILE A 112 13.49 -8.99 -2.40
CA ILE A 112 12.88 -10.07 -3.19
C ILE A 112 11.37 -10.11 -3.00
N LEU A 113 10.91 -10.09 -1.74
CA LEU A 113 9.47 -10.15 -1.44
C LEU A 113 8.74 -8.91 -1.96
N GLY A 114 9.33 -7.72 -1.85
CA GLY A 114 8.79 -6.51 -2.45
C GLY A 114 8.69 -6.61 -3.96
N ALA A 115 9.78 -6.99 -4.61
CA ALA A 115 9.86 -7.09 -6.07
C ALA A 115 8.92 -8.15 -6.67
N VAL A 116 8.56 -9.18 -5.92
CA VAL A 116 7.63 -10.23 -6.36
C VAL A 116 6.18 -9.90 -6.00
N PHE A 117 5.91 -9.65 -4.72
CA PHE A 117 4.53 -9.49 -4.24
C PHE A 117 3.95 -8.10 -4.54
N GLY A 118 4.79 -7.07 -4.75
CA GLY A 118 4.36 -5.77 -5.22
C GLY A 118 3.61 -5.89 -6.55
N PRO A 119 4.28 -6.25 -7.66
CA PRO A 119 3.62 -6.41 -8.96
C PRO A 119 2.42 -7.36 -8.92
N LEU A 120 2.53 -8.48 -8.19
CA LEU A 120 1.42 -9.44 -8.07
C LEU A 120 0.17 -8.81 -7.45
N SER A 121 0.31 -7.92 -6.47
CA SER A 121 -0.83 -7.23 -5.86
C SER A 121 -1.53 -6.31 -6.86
N TYR A 122 -0.78 -5.57 -7.68
CA TYR A 122 -1.34 -4.70 -8.72
C TYR A 122 -2.00 -5.49 -9.86
N ILE A 123 -1.37 -6.57 -10.31
CA ILE A 123 -1.96 -7.48 -11.31
C ILE A 123 -3.27 -8.08 -10.77
N THR A 124 -3.29 -8.46 -9.51
CA THR A 124 -4.50 -8.96 -8.86
C THR A 124 -5.59 -7.89 -8.82
N ALA A 125 -5.26 -6.66 -8.38
CA ALA A 125 -6.22 -5.56 -8.37
C ALA A 125 -6.73 -5.21 -9.78
N ALA A 126 -5.89 -5.34 -10.80
CA ALA A 126 -6.30 -5.13 -12.20
C ALA A 126 -7.28 -6.21 -12.69
N LYS A 127 -7.15 -7.46 -12.26
CA LYS A 127 -8.13 -8.53 -12.58
C LYS A 127 -9.52 -8.25 -12.01
N PHE A 128 -9.60 -7.46 -10.94
CA PHE A 128 -10.86 -6.99 -10.34
C PHE A 128 -11.24 -5.58 -10.80
N GLU A 129 -10.59 -5.10 -11.85
CA GLU A 129 -10.88 -3.80 -12.48
C GLU A 129 -10.72 -2.58 -11.55
N ALA A 130 -10.03 -2.73 -10.42
CA ALA A 130 -9.69 -1.61 -9.53
C ALA A 130 -8.56 -0.75 -10.09
N ILE A 131 -7.74 -1.32 -10.97
CA ILE A 131 -6.59 -0.70 -11.64
C ILE A 131 -6.65 -1.09 -13.12
N SER A 132 -6.37 -0.13 -13.99
CA SER A 132 -6.11 -0.40 -15.42
C SER A 132 -4.61 -0.31 -15.66
N LEU A 133 -4.04 -1.36 -16.25
CA LEU A 133 -2.61 -1.44 -16.58
C LEU A 133 -2.37 -1.07 -18.04
N SER A 134 -1.19 -0.49 -18.34
CA SER A 134 -0.72 -0.27 -19.70
C SER A 134 -0.67 -1.58 -20.49
N SER A 135 -0.77 -1.49 -21.80
CA SER A 135 -0.69 -2.65 -22.71
C SER A 135 0.65 -3.39 -22.64
N ASP A 136 1.73 -2.71 -22.29
CA ASP A 136 3.04 -3.34 -22.04
C ASP A 136 3.16 -3.79 -20.59
N ILE A 137 2.66 -4.98 -20.31
CA ILE A 137 2.71 -5.60 -19.00
C ILE A 137 4.13 -5.80 -18.49
N THR A 138 5.11 -5.95 -19.36
CA THR A 138 6.52 -6.13 -18.96
C THR A 138 7.05 -4.87 -18.29
N ILE A 139 6.80 -3.72 -18.89
CA ILE A 139 7.18 -2.43 -18.29
C ILE A 139 6.49 -2.23 -16.95
N VAL A 140 5.18 -2.52 -16.87
CA VAL A 140 4.43 -2.43 -15.61
C VAL A 140 5.08 -3.28 -14.52
N VAL A 141 5.35 -4.55 -14.80
CA VAL A 141 5.96 -5.49 -13.83
C VAL A 141 7.33 -5.02 -13.40
N VAL A 142 8.20 -4.60 -14.34
CA VAL A 142 9.55 -4.14 -14.01
C VAL A 142 9.51 -2.90 -13.14
N VAL A 143 8.70 -1.89 -13.49
CA VAL A 143 8.59 -0.66 -12.69
C VAL A 143 8.08 -0.96 -11.27
N LEU A 144 7.00 -1.74 -11.16
CA LEU A 144 6.46 -2.11 -9.85
C LEU A 144 7.43 -2.97 -9.04
N ALA A 145 8.18 -3.88 -9.67
CA ALA A 145 9.20 -4.68 -9.00
C ALA A 145 10.33 -3.81 -8.43
N VAL A 146 10.80 -2.82 -9.20
CA VAL A 146 11.82 -1.87 -8.73
C VAL A 146 11.26 -1.02 -7.58
N VAL A 147 10.07 -0.43 -7.74
CA VAL A 147 9.46 0.42 -6.72
C VAL A 147 9.26 -0.35 -5.41
N TRP A 148 8.64 -1.51 -5.45
CA TRP A 148 8.37 -2.30 -4.25
C TRP A 148 9.61 -2.99 -3.68
N GLY A 149 10.54 -3.39 -4.55
CA GLY A 149 11.84 -3.92 -4.13
C GLY A 149 12.67 -2.90 -3.34
N LEU A 150 12.55 -1.60 -3.66
CA LEU A 150 13.17 -0.52 -2.91
C LEU A 150 12.33 -0.08 -1.70
N SER A 151 11.02 -0.03 -1.82
CA SER A 151 10.11 0.41 -0.76
C SER A 151 10.17 -0.50 0.46
N MET A 152 10.20 -1.82 0.27
CA MET A 152 10.21 -2.78 1.37
C MET A 152 11.40 -2.62 2.33
N PRO A 153 12.66 -2.63 1.89
CA PRO A 153 13.78 -2.37 2.79
C PRO A 153 13.76 -0.95 3.36
N LEU A 154 13.33 0.06 2.58
CA LEU A 154 13.19 1.43 3.06
C LEU A 154 12.24 1.53 4.25
N ILE A 155 11.11 0.82 4.21
CA ILE A 155 10.15 0.76 5.31
C ILE A 155 10.82 0.27 6.60
N PHE A 156 11.56 -0.83 6.54
CA PHE A 156 12.25 -1.36 7.73
C PHE A 156 13.38 -0.45 8.20
N TRP A 157 14.09 0.21 7.28
CA TRP A 157 15.14 1.17 7.62
C TRP A 157 14.56 2.40 8.36
N VAL A 158 13.50 3.01 7.84
CA VAL A 158 12.81 4.14 8.49
C VAL A 158 12.23 3.71 9.82
N ASN A 159 11.59 2.54 9.88
CA ASN A 159 11.06 1.96 11.11
C ASN A 159 12.14 1.84 12.20
N GLY A 160 13.34 1.39 11.84
CA GLY A 160 14.48 1.32 12.75
C GLY A 160 14.94 2.70 13.26
N LYS A 161 14.87 3.75 12.42
CA LYS A 161 15.23 5.13 12.80
C LYS A 161 14.21 5.78 13.72
N ILE A 162 12.93 5.49 13.53
CA ILE A 162 11.85 6.06 14.36
C ILE A 162 11.80 5.38 15.75
N LYS A 163 12.29 4.14 15.88
CA LYS A 163 12.32 3.39 17.15
C LYS A 163 13.29 3.97 18.19
N ILE A 164 14.23 4.80 17.78
CA ILE A 164 15.19 5.46 18.63
C ILE A 164 14.56 6.71 19.24
#